data_823c1006b8bd58f9b2f19fe04c63fc2b
#
_entry.id   823c1006b8bd58f9b2f19fe04c63fc2b
#
_cell.length_a   1.000
_cell.length_b   1.000
_cell.length_c   1.000
_cell.angle_alpha   90.00
_cell.angle_beta   90.00
_cell.angle_gamma   90.00
#
_symmetry.space_group_name_H-M   'P 1'
#
loop_
_entity.id
_entity.type
_entity.pdbx_description
1 polymer ?
#
loop_
_entity_poly.entity_id
_entity_poly.type
_entity_poly.pdbx_seq_one_letter_code
_entity_poly.pdbx_strand_id
1 'polypeptide(L)'
;MTLDADWVTAGSERIANHFERDLEALVAVSSPSGDAAAAEELCALVAALLPDEAEIERPACSTPGYAPDLLATIRGTGAGRLLLLGHLDTVIAHGEHRPLAREGDKLVGSGTVDMKGGIALALGVLRALADVPDAFAELCLLAVVDEEWRTGGFDHGPRFAAWDACLCFEAGQLAPDGTEAVVAKRKAAATLRVAGHGVAAHSGSAPEKGRNALLAVGEVARRVAALGDPTGPDHLTAIPTVLHSGEAFNVVPAAAELCCDLRADRLEAFKPVLEAVPDEVDGVALEAALVRRWPGMDSRELVFERLARPAAELLGHPVWVGARGGASDASHMAQHVALTVDGLGPRGGHAHHPDEFVSTGSVLPRSRIALAFAAAALAAV
;
A
#
# COMPACT_ATOMS: atom_id res chain seq x y z
N MET A 1 27.78 0.84 -18.97
CA MET A 1 28.28 0.23 -17.70
C MET A 1 27.37 -0.96 -17.39
N THR A 2 27.91 -2.09 -16.94
CA THR A 2 27.11 -3.31 -16.71
C THR A 2 26.49 -3.27 -15.30
N LEU A 3 25.21 -3.67 -15.19
CA LEU A 3 24.52 -3.80 -13.90
C LEU A 3 24.90 -5.14 -13.23
N ASP A 4 26.15 -5.28 -12.85
CA ASP A 4 26.75 -6.48 -12.26
C ASP A 4 26.81 -6.42 -10.72
N ALA A 5 27.40 -7.44 -10.09
CA ALA A 5 27.51 -7.53 -8.63
C ALA A 5 28.34 -6.40 -8.01
N ASP A 6 29.35 -5.87 -8.73
CA ASP A 6 30.15 -4.76 -8.27
C ASP A 6 29.35 -3.44 -8.29
N TRP A 7 28.54 -3.23 -9.35
CA TRP A 7 27.60 -2.10 -9.41
C TRP A 7 26.56 -2.16 -8.27
N VAL A 8 25.96 -3.34 -8.02
CA VAL A 8 25.03 -3.54 -6.90
C VAL A 8 25.69 -3.23 -5.56
N THR A 9 26.92 -3.68 -5.35
CA THR A 9 27.66 -3.46 -4.09
C THR A 9 27.96 -1.98 -3.89
N ALA A 10 28.59 -1.34 -4.85
CA ALA A 10 28.95 0.08 -4.77
C ALA A 10 27.71 0.98 -4.65
N GLY A 11 26.67 0.71 -5.43
CA GLY A 11 25.40 1.44 -5.37
C GLY A 11 24.71 1.32 -4.02
N SER A 12 24.67 0.11 -3.46
CA SER A 12 24.02 -0.12 -2.16
C SER A 12 24.74 0.55 -0.99
N GLU A 13 26.05 0.62 -1.03
CA GLU A 13 26.85 1.35 -0.02
C GLU A 13 26.59 2.86 -0.11
N ARG A 14 26.51 3.42 -1.32
CA ARG A 14 26.12 4.83 -1.51
C ARG A 14 24.72 5.10 -0.97
N ILE A 15 23.76 4.25 -1.27
CA ILE A 15 22.39 4.37 -0.74
C ILE A 15 22.41 4.34 0.79
N ALA A 16 23.06 3.36 1.39
CA ALA A 16 23.11 3.21 2.84
C ALA A 16 23.75 4.43 3.53
N ASN A 17 24.79 5.03 2.92
CA ASN A 17 25.48 6.22 3.44
C ASN A 17 24.61 7.50 3.39
N HIS A 18 23.65 7.57 2.48
CA HIS A 18 22.79 8.76 2.34
C HIS A 18 21.40 8.55 2.97
N PHE A 19 21.00 7.32 3.25
CA PHE A 19 19.65 6.93 3.65
C PHE A 19 19.13 7.72 4.86
N GLU A 20 19.91 7.81 5.94
CA GLU A 20 19.46 8.48 7.16
C GLU A 20 19.19 9.97 6.94
N ARG A 21 20.08 10.66 6.20
CA ARG A 21 19.89 12.06 5.83
C ARG A 21 18.63 12.27 4.98
N ASP A 22 18.42 11.42 3.96
CA ASP A 22 17.26 11.52 3.08
C ASP A 22 15.97 11.20 3.86
N LEU A 23 15.99 10.19 4.74
CA LEU A 23 14.89 9.86 5.63
C LEU A 23 14.57 11.00 6.61
N GLU A 24 15.60 11.61 7.22
CA GLU A 24 15.43 12.74 8.14
C GLU A 24 14.72 13.92 7.44
N ALA A 25 15.13 14.25 6.23
CA ALA A 25 14.47 15.29 5.44
C ALA A 25 13.01 14.96 5.17
N LEU A 26 12.68 13.73 4.75
CA LEU A 26 11.31 13.30 4.47
C LEU A 26 10.44 13.27 5.74
N VAL A 27 10.97 12.79 6.86
CA VAL A 27 10.25 12.72 8.12
C VAL A 27 10.07 14.09 8.75
N ALA A 28 10.93 15.09 8.45
CA ALA A 28 10.76 16.45 8.94
C ALA A 28 9.43 17.09 8.50
N VAL A 29 8.86 16.66 7.38
CA VAL A 29 7.54 17.11 6.89
C VAL A 29 6.46 16.17 7.42
N SER A 30 5.53 16.70 8.22
CA SER A 30 4.31 15.99 8.63
C SER A 30 3.33 15.95 7.47
N SER A 31 2.91 14.76 7.02
CA SER A 31 2.11 14.57 5.81
C SER A 31 0.89 13.66 6.03
N PRO A 32 -0.06 14.05 6.89
CA PRO A 32 -1.28 13.27 7.06
C PRO A 32 -2.06 13.20 5.74
N SER A 33 -2.63 12.03 5.45
CA SER A 33 -3.44 11.79 4.26
C SER A 33 -4.57 12.82 4.15
N GLY A 34 -4.74 13.42 2.97
CA GLY A 34 -5.76 14.44 2.71
C GLY A 34 -5.35 15.88 3.02
N ASP A 35 -4.20 16.13 3.64
CA ASP A 35 -3.68 17.50 3.79
C ASP A 35 -2.93 17.94 2.53
N ALA A 36 -3.58 18.75 1.70
CA ALA A 36 -3.03 19.18 0.42
C ALA A 36 -1.76 20.05 0.57
N ALA A 37 -1.68 20.88 1.61
CA ALA A 37 -0.52 21.75 1.82
C ALA A 37 0.72 20.96 2.23
N ALA A 38 0.55 19.99 3.14
CA ALA A 38 1.61 19.09 3.58
C ALA A 38 2.07 18.16 2.43
N ALA A 39 1.15 17.66 1.62
CA ALA A 39 1.47 16.87 0.44
C ALA A 39 2.28 17.68 -0.58
N GLU A 40 1.92 18.94 -0.85
CA GLU A 40 2.69 19.82 -1.74
C GLU A 40 4.10 20.10 -1.21
N GLU A 41 4.24 20.36 0.10
CA GLU A 41 5.54 20.56 0.74
C GLU A 41 6.43 19.31 0.58
N LEU A 42 5.89 18.11 0.86
CA LEU A 42 6.65 16.88 0.75
C LEU A 42 6.97 16.52 -0.71
N CYS A 43 6.06 16.74 -1.65
CA CYS A 43 6.34 16.59 -3.07
C CYS A 43 7.46 17.52 -3.55
N ALA A 44 7.46 18.79 -3.10
CA ALA A 44 8.53 19.74 -3.43
C ALA A 44 9.89 19.29 -2.86
N LEU A 45 9.89 18.75 -1.64
CA LEU A 45 11.09 18.18 -1.03
C LEU A 45 11.61 16.95 -1.81
N VAL A 46 10.72 16.01 -2.17
CA VAL A 46 11.09 14.84 -2.98
C VAL A 46 11.66 15.30 -4.33
N ALA A 47 11.02 16.28 -4.98
CA ALA A 47 11.51 16.87 -6.24
C ALA A 47 12.93 17.44 -6.10
N ALA A 48 13.24 18.10 -4.99
CA ALA A 48 14.58 18.64 -4.72
C ALA A 48 15.65 17.56 -4.42
N LEU A 49 15.23 16.32 -4.11
CA LEU A 49 16.12 15.18 -3.88
C LEU A 49 16.36 14.33 -5.13
N LEU A 50 15.65 14.61 -6.23
CA LEU A 50 15.81 13.90 -7.51
C LEU A 50 17.10 14.32 -8.24
N PRO A 51 17.63 13.48 -9.15
CA PRO A 51 18.67 13.91 -10.11
C PRO A 51 18.18 15.05 -10.99
N ASP A 52 19.11 15.91 -11.42
CA ASP A 52 18.81 17.09 -12.26
C ASP A 52 18.18 16.72 -13.63
N GLU A 53 18.43 15.51 -14.12
CA GLU A 53 17.90 14.97 -15.38
C GLU A 53 16.43 14.53 -15.28
N ALA A 54 15.84 14.49 -14.07
CA ALA A 54 14.49 14.04 -13.89
C ALA A 54 13.46 15.06 -14.37
N GLU A 55 12.64 14.68 -15.34
CA GLU A 55 11.45 15.43 -15.74
C GLU A 55 10.34 15.21 -14.72
N ILE A 56 9.80 16.28 -14.14
CA ILE A 56 8.78 16.20 -13.10
C ILE A 56 7.41 16.55 -13.66
N GLU A 57 6.45 15.66 -13.47
CA GLU A 57 5.03 15.89 -13.70
C GLU A 57 4.26 15.83 -12.37
N ARG A 58 3.15 16.56 -12.30
CA ARG A 58 2.23 16.55 -11.16
C ARG A 58 0.85 16.06 -11.65
N PRO A 59 0.69 14.72 -11.88
CA PRO A 59 -0.58 14.18 -12.31
C PRO A 59 -1.63 14.30 -11.20
N ALA A 60 -2.91 14.40 -11.61
CA ALA A 60 -4.00 14.42 -10.65
C ALA A 60 -3.97 13.17 -9.77
N CYS A 61 -4.18 13.35 -8.47
CA CYS A 61 -4.32 12.26 -7.51
C CYS A 61 -5.56 11.42 -7.82
N SER A 62 -5.51 10.12 -7.52
CA SER A 62 -6.64 9.21 -7.69
C SER A 62 -7.83 9.58 -6.79
N THR A 63 -7.59 10.18 -5.63
CA THR A 63 -8.64 10.68 -4.74
C THR A 63 -8.98 12.13 -5.09
N PRO A 64 -10.22 12.45 -5.50
CA PRO A 64 -10.63 13.82 -5.80
C PRO A 64 -10.44 14.76 -4.61
N GLY A 65 -9.88 15.95 -4.88
CA GLY A 65 -9.66 16.98 -3.86
C GLY A 65 -8.34 16.87 -3.09
N TYR A 66 -7.55 15.84 -3.31
CA TYR A 66 -6.18 15.72 -2.81
C TYR A 66 -5.20 16.53 -3.68
N ALA A 67 -4.01 16.79 -3.15
CA ALA A 67 -2.93 17.38 -3.94
C ALA A 67 -2.54 16.45 -5.12
N PRO A 68 -2.03 16.98 -6.24
CA PRO A 68 -1.49 16.15 -7.30
C PRO A 68 -0.33 15.27 -6.81
N ASP A 69 -0.25 14.05 -7.33
CA ASP A 69 0.87 13.13 -7.09
C ASP A 69 2.18 13.64 -7.74
N LEU A 70 3.31 13.04 -7.42
CA LEU A 70 4.58 13.33 -8.04
C LEU A 70 4.99 12.17 -8.95
N LEU A 71 5.25 12.47 -10.22
CA LEU A 71 5.86 11.57 -11.17
C LEU A 71 7.17 12.17 -11.69
N ALA A 72 8.28 11.48 -11.42
CA ALA A 72 9.58 11.83 -11.93
C ALA A 72 10.00 10.81 -13.00
N THR A 73 10.43 11.29 -14.18
CA THR A 73 10.85 10.44 -15.30
C THR A 73 12.28 10.77 -15.71
N ILE A 74 13.12 9.76 -15.80
CA ILE A 74 14.46 9.86 -16.41
C ILE A 74 14.44 9.05 -17.70
N ARG A 75 14.90 9.65 -18.81
CA ARG A 75 15.02 8.99 -20.11
C ARG A 75 16.44 8.48 -20.30
N GLY A 76 16.55 7.21 -20.67
CA GLY A 76 17.80 6.56 -21.02
C GLY A 76 17.92 6.30 -22.53
N THR A 77 18.94 5.55 -22.90
CA THR A 77 19.23 5.16 -24.29
C THR A 77 19.21 3.64 -24.49
N GLY A 78 18.99 2.88 -23.41
CA GLY A 78 18.87 1.43 -23.44
C GLY A 78 17.45 0.94 -23.74
N ALA A 79 17.17 -0.27 -23.34
CA ALA A 79 15.86 -0.89 -23.39
C ALA A 79 15.26 -1.04 -21.98
N GLY A 80 13.97 -1.31 -21.93
CA GLY A 80 13.26 -1.54 -20.66
C GLY A 80 12.75 -0.27 -19.98
N ARG A 81 11.58 -0.41 -19.36
CA ARG A 81 10.88 0.64 -18.63
C ARG A 81 10.59 0.16 -17.22
N LEU A 82 11.12 0.87 -16.23
CA LEU A 82 11.06 0.50 -14.84
C LEU A 82 10.34 1.56 -14.02
N LEU A 83 9.27 1.15 -13.34
CA LEU A 83 8.52 1.99 -12.40
C LEU A 83 8.98 1.69 -10.97
N LEU A 84 9.35 2.72 -10.23
CA LEU A 84 9.50 2.73 -8.78
C LEU A 84 8.24 3.35 -8.18
N LEU A 85 7.63 2.70 -7.20
CA LEU A 85 6.33 3.09 -6.64
C LEU A 85 6.39 3.21 -5.13
N GLY A 86 5.79 4.27 -4.59
CA GLY A 86 5.58 4.45 -3.17
C GLY A 86 4.65 5.60 -2.84
N HIS A 87 4.33 5.79 -1.56
CA HIS A 87 3.46 6.86 -1.10
C HIS A 87 4.16 7.81 -0.12
N LEU A 88 3.62 9.02 -0.02
CA LEU A 88 4.15 10.13 0.78
C LEU A 88 3.28 10.46 1.99
N ASP A 89 2.02 10.10 1.95
CA ASP A 89 1.07 10.34 3.03
C ASP A 89 1.27 9.36 4.19
N THR A 90 0.71 9.72 5.35
CA THR A 90 0.70 8.89 6.56
C THR A 90 -0.65 9.01 7.25
N VAL A 91 -1.01 8.05 8.09
CA VAL A 91 -2.20 8.12 8.95
C VAL A 91 -2.00 9.05 10.17
N ILE A 92 -0.77 9.52 10.43
CA ILE A 92 -0.42 10.25 11.64
C ILE A 92 -0.82 11.71 11.52
N ALA A 93 -1.68 12.18 12.41
CA ALA A 93 -2.09 13.59 12.48
C ALA A 93 -0.93 14.52 12.85
N HIS A 94 -0.97 15.80 12.41
CA HIS A 94 0.09 16.78 12.71
C HIS A 94 0.45 16.88 14.20
N GLY A 95 -0.57 16.85 15.07
CA GLY A 95 -0.35 16.96 16.54
C GLY A 95 0.32 15.73 17.16
N GLU A 96 0.38 14.62 16.44
CA GLU A 96 1.00 13.36 16.86
C GLU A 96 2.30 13.07 16.11
N HIS A 97 2.64 13.93 15.16
CA HIS A 97 3.83 13.77 14.34
C HIS A 97 5.11 13.80 15.18
N ARG A 98 6.01 12.85 14.95
CA ARG A 98 7.32 12.75 15.58
C ARG A 98 8.43 12.92 14.54
N PRO A 99 9.35 13.86 14.74
CA PRO A 99 10.55 13.96 13.90
C PRO A 99 11.44 12.73 14.07
N LEU A 100 12.36 12.52 13.13
CA LEU A 100 13.29 11.41 13.18
C LEU A 100 14.20 11.49 14.40
N ALA A 101 14.31 10.38 15.11
CA ALA A 101 15.26 10.20 16.23
C ALA A 101 15.99 8.85 16.10
N ARG A 102 17.29 8.84 16.39
CA ARG A 102 18.06 7.59 16.44
C ARG A 102 18.00 6.99 17.86
N GLU A 103 17.52 5.76 17.97
CA GLU A 103 17.44 4.99 19.20
C GLU A 103 18.15 3.65 19.01
N GLY A 104 19.46 3.62 19.28
CA GLY A 104 20.29 2.44 19.07
C GLY A 104 20.38 2.07 17.59
N ASP A 105 19.85 0.90 17.23
CA ASP A 105 19.76 0.38 15.86
C ASP A 105 18.47 0.77 15.12
N LYS A 106 17.66 1.67 15.71
CA LYS A 106 16.40 2.13 15.16
C LYS A 106 16.45 3.60 14.79
N LEU A 107 15.78 3.94 13.69
CA LEU A 107 15.40 5.30 13.32
C LEU A 107 13.89 5.41 13.55
N VAL A 108 13.52 6.07 14.64
CA VAL A 108 12.13 6.21 15.10
C VAL A 108 11.57 7.54 14.61
N GLY A 109 10.34 7.53 14.08
CA GLY A 109 9.66 8.75 13.62
C GLY A 109 8.45 8.42 12.77
N SER A 110 7.57 9.39 12.55
CA SER A 110 6.30 9.20 11.84
C SER A 110 6.53 8.89 10.35
N GLY A 111 5.94 7.80 9.87
CA GLY A 111 6.05 7.35 8.48
C GLY A 111 7.43 6.77 8.13
N THR A 112 8.28 6.44 9.13
CA THR A 112 9.62 5.93 8.85
C THR A 112 9.61 4.61 8.10
N VAL A 113 8.74 3.67 8.45
CA VAL A 113 8.62 2.37 7.79
C VAL A 113 7.48 2.35 6.77
N ASP A 114 6.47 3.21 6.94
CA ASP A 114 5.26 3.28 6.12
C ASP A 114 5.00 4.74 5.65
N MET A 115 5.55 5.18 4.42
CA MET A 115 6.66 4.45 3.83
C MET A 115 7.80 5.38 3.40
N LYS A 116 8.08 6.47 4.18
CA LYS A 116 9.14 7.45 3.84
C LYS A 116 10.53 6.82 3.75
N GLY A 117 10.80 5.77 4.53
CA GLY A 117 12.01 4.95 4.39
C GLY A 117 12.07 4.21 3.07
N GLY A 118 10.92 3.75 2.57
CA GLY A 118 10.80 3.20 1.22
C GLY A 118 11.10 4.23 0.15
N ILE A 119 10.55 5.44 0.27
CA ILE A 119 10.83 6.56 -0.64
C ILE A 119 12.32 6.94 -0.62
N ALA A 120 12.96 7.03 0.55
CA ALA A 120 14.40 7.31 0.64
C ALA A 120 15.24 6.24 -0.08
N LEU A 121 14.84 4.97 0.01
CA LEU A 121 15.51 3.88 -0.69
C LEU A 121 15.23 3.93 -2.20
N ALA A 122 14.00 4.20 -2.62
CA ALA A 122 13.63 4.38 -4.03
C ALA A 122 14.39 5.52 -4.70
N LEU A 123 14.54 6.66 -4.03
CA LEU A 123 15.38 7.77 -4.48
C LEU A 123 16.84 7.35 -4.66
N GLY A 124 17.37 6.53 -3.75
CA GLY A 124 18.71 5.97 -3.87
C GLY A 124 18.89 5.06 -5.08
N VAL A 125 17.88 4.19 -5.34
CA VAL A 125 17.85 3.30 -6.52
C VAL A 125 17.77 4.12 -7.81
N LEU A 126 16.90 5.13 -7.84
CA LEU A 126 16.73 6.02 -8.99
C LEU A 126 18.04 6.75 -9.33
N ARG A 127 18.73 7.30 -8.33
CA ARG A 127 20.04 7.95 -8.50
C ARG A 127 21.12 6.98 -9.02
N ALA A 128 21.15 5.75 -8.49
CA ALA A 128 22.12 4.74 -8.93
C ALA A 128 21.89 4.30 -10.38
N LEU A 129 20.63 4.26 -10.83
CA LEU A 129 20.28 3.98 -12.23
C LEU A 129 20.51 5.18 -13.15
N ALA A 130 20.29 6.41 -12.68
CA ALA A 130 20.58 7.62 -13.45
C ALA A 130 22.05 7.71 -13.90
N ASP A 131 22.99 7.16 -13.12
CA ASP A 131 24.41 7.05 -13.48
C ASP A 131 24.67 6.10 -14.68
N VAL A 132 23.69 5.31 -15.11
CA VAL A 132 23.83 4.29 -16.18
C VAL A 132 22.68 4.37 -17.20
N PRO A 133 22.50 5.49 -17.90
CA PRO A 133 21.35 5.73 -18.78
C PRO A 133 21.28 4.80 -20.01
N ASP A 134 22.34 4.08 -20.30
CA ASP A 134 22.40 3.04 -21.33
C ASP A 134 21.72 1.72 -20.89
N ALA A 135 21.33 1.59 -19.62
CA ALA A 135 20.70 0.38 -19.09
C ALA A 135 19.15 0.34 -19.24
N PHE A 136 18.51 1.46 -19.50
CA PHE A 136 17.04 1.56 -19.59
C PHE A 136 16.58 2.54 -20.68
N ALA A 137 15.32 2.43 -21.09
CA ALA A 137 14.65 3.41 -21.95
C ALA A 137 13.98 4.51 -21.12
N GLU A 138 13.22 4.13 -20.11
CA GLU A 138 12.53 5.03 -19.18
C GLU A 138 12.59 4.47 -17.76
N LEU A 139 12.90 5.35 -16.81
CA LEU A 139 12.87 5.09 -15.38
C LEU A 139 11.94 6.10 -14.74
N CYS A 140 10.90 5.65 -14.02
CA CYS A 140 10.00 6.55 -13.31
C CYS A 140 9.98 6.26 -11.80
N LEU A 141 9.81 7.33 -11.02
CA LEU A 141 9.33 7.27 -9.65
C LEU A 141 7.93 7.88 -9.60
N LEU A 142 6.92 7.09 -9.24
CA LEU A 142 5.59 7.55 -8.89
C LEU A 142 5.47 7.57 -7.37
N ALA A 143 5.32 8.75 -6.79
CA ALA A 143 5.10 8.96 -5.37
C ALA A 143 3.70 9.54 -5.16
N VAL A 144 2.77 8.75 -4.64
CA VAL A 144 1.37 9.14 -4.44
C VAL A 144 1.14 9.76 -3.06
N VAL A 145 0.06 10.51 -2.90
CA VAL A 145 -0.25 11.28 -1.68
C VAL A 145 -1.55 10.86 -0.99
N ASP A 146 -2.11 9.70 -1.37
CA ASP A 146 -3.43 9.27 -0.91
C ASP A 146 -3.53 7.77 -0.57
N GLU A 147 -2.42 7.03 -0.50
CA GLU A 147 -2.46 5.57 -0.33
C GLU A 147 -3.26 5.16 0.89
N GLU A 148 -2.99 5.76 2.02
CA GLU A 148 -3.53 5.39 3.32
C GLU A 148 -5.07 5.52 3.42
N TRP A 149 -5.63 6.56 2.77
CA TRP A 149 -7.05 6.85 2.87
C TRP A 149 -7.81 6.74 1.55
N ARG A 150 -7.18 6.25 0.49
CA ARG A 150 -7.87 6.03 -0.79
C ARG A 150 -9.02 5.06 -0.65
N THR A 151 -10.19 5.49 -1.09
CA THR A 151 -11.41 4.68 -1.13
C THR A 151 -11.81 4.28 -2.54
N GLY A 152 -11.30 4.98 -3.55
CA GLY A 152 -11.56 4.76 -4.98
C GLY A 152 -10.58 3.80 -5.65
N GLY A 153 -10.56 3.85 -6.98
CA GLY A 153 -9.58 3.15 -7.80
C GLY A 153 -8.21 3.82 -7.78
N PHE A 154 -7.26 3.23 -8.48
CA PHE A 154 -5.92 3.76 -8.72
C PHE A 154 -5.79 4.16 -10.19
N ASP A 155 -5.87 5.45 -10.48
CA ASP A 155 -6.06 5.95 -11.85
C ASP A 155 -4.76 5.95 -12.68
N HIS A 156 -3.60 5.79 -12.04
CA HIS A 156 -2.31 5.78 -12.73
C HIS A 156 -1.99 4.47 -13.47
N GLY A 157 -2.63 3.35 -13.09
CA GLY A 157 -2.34 2.03 -13.64
C GLY A 157 -2.30 1.96 -15.17
N PRO A 158 -3.31 2.48 -15.91
CA PRO A 158 -3.34 2.41 -17.38
C PRO A 158 -2.14 3.10 -18.05
N ARG A 159 -1.56 4.14 -17.45
CA ARG A 159 -0.37 4.83 -17.98
C ARG A 159 0.84 3.89 -18.09
N PHE A 160 0.92 2.91 -17.21
CA PHE A 160 2.06 1.99 -17.10
C PHE A 160 1.81 0.60 -17.72
N ALA A 161 0.70 0.39 -18.41
CA ALA A 161 0.32 -0.92 -18.96
C ALA A 161 1.35 -1.54 -19.94
N ALA A 162 2.21 -0.72 -20.55
CA ALA A 162 3.28 -1.17 -21.44
C ALA A 162 4.68 -1.17 -20.78
N TRP A 163 4.74 -1.07 -19.46
CA TRP A 163 5.99 -1.07 -18.71
C TRP A 163 6.41 -2.50 -18.34
N ASP A 164 7.72 -2.71 -18.25
CA ASP A 164 8.29 -4.05 -18.10
C ASP A 164 8.22 -4.54 -16.65
N ALA A 165 8.43 -3.64 -15.67
CA ALA A 165 8.34 -3.98 -14.26
C ALA A 165 7.94 -2.80 -13.38
N CYS A 166 7.32 -3.13 -12.23
CA CYS A 166 7.04 -2.21 -11.13
C CYS A 166 7.69 -2.72 -9.84
N LEU A 167 8.49 -1.88 -9.23
CA LEU A 167 9.15 -2.10 -7.94
C LEU A 167 8.51 -1.19 -6.89
N CYS A 168 7.74 -1.76 -5.95
CA CYS A 168 7.08 -1.01 -4.88
C CYS A 168 7.88 -1.10 -3.59
N PHE A 169 8.02 0.04 -2.91
CA PHE A 169 8.97 0.20 -1.80
C PHE A 169 8.29 0.20 -0.42
N GLU A 170 7.18 -0.54 -0.26
CA GLU A 170 6.63 -0.85 1.05
C GLU A 170 7.66 -1.55 1.95
N ALA A 171 7.38 -1.56 3.26
CA ALA A 171 8.26 -2.17 4.25
C ALA A 171 8.73 -3.57 3.86
N GLY A 172 10.03 -3.83 3.96
CA GLY A 172 10.64 -5.14 3.77
C GLY A 172 10.29 -6.13 4.89
N GLN A 173 10.56 -7.40 4.65
CA GLN A 173 10.32 -8.47 5.63
C GLN A 173 11.38 -9.55 5.57
N LEU A 174 11.39 -10.43 6.58
CA LEU A 174 12.14 -11.68 6.57
C LEU A 174 11.19 -12.84 6.37
N ALA A 175 11.68 -13.90 5.73
CA ALA A 175 11.06 -15.21 5.73
C ALA A 175 11.19 -15.86 7.14
N PRO A 176 10.43 -16.94 7.44
CA PRO A 176 10.47 -17.61 8.74
C PRO A 176 11.86 -18.13 9.15
N ASP A 177 12.73 -18.41 8.19
CA ASP A 177 14.11 -18.85 8.40
C ASP A 177 15.12 -17.72 8.55
N GLY A 178 14.65 -16.45 8.50
CA GLY A 178 15.49 -15.27 8.59
C GLY A 178 16.06 -14.78 7.26
N THR A 179 15.77 -15.43 6.14
CA THR A 179 16.17 -14.97 4.81
C THR A 179 15.45 -13.69 4.45
N GLU A 180 16.12 -12.76 3.79
CA GLU A 180 15.49 -11.54 3.25
C GLU A 180 14.38 -11.90 2.26
N ALA A 181 13.24 -11.22 2.37
CA ALA A 181 12.07 -11.51 1.57
C ALA A 181 11.48 -10.26 0.90
N VAL A 182 10.87 -10.49 -0.27
CA VAL A 182 10.02 -9.51 -0.97
C VAL A 182 8.59 -10.00 -0.99
N VAL A 183 7.65 -9.14 -1.35
CA VAL A 183 6.22 -9.45 -1.40
C VAL A 183 5.76 -9.50 -2.85
N ALA A 184 5.23 -10.64 -3.27
CA ALA A 184 4.67 -10.82 -4.60
C ALA A 184 3.22 -11.36 -4.56
N LYS A 185 2.67 -11.56 -3.36
CA LYS A 185 1.26 -11.87 -3.15
C LYS A 185 0.69 -10.98 -2.06
N ARG A 186 -0.45 -10.34 -2.37
CA ARG A 186 -1.27 -9.59 -1.43
C ARG A 186 -2.74 -9.95 -1.59
N LYS A 187 -3.50 -9.95 -0.50
CA LYS A 187 -4.94 -10.17 -0.56
C LYS A 187 -5.65 -8.96 -1.14
N ALA A 188 -6.73 -9.21 -1.87
CA ALA A 188 -7.75 -8.21 -2.14
C ALA A 188 -8.40 -7.76 -0.83
N ALA A 189 -8.84 -6.51 -0.79
CA ALA A 189 -9.51 -5.92 0.35
C ALA A 189 -10.76 -5.15 -0.09
N ALA A 190 -11.81 -5.18 0.73
CA ALA A 190 -12.95 -4.30 0.59
C ALA A 190 -13.60 -4.03 1.94
N THR A 191 -14.35 -2.93 2.05
CA THR A 191 -15.26 -2.68 3.17
C THR A 191 -16.68 -2.84 2.66
N LEU A 192 -17.44 -3.79 3.22
CA LEU A 192 -18.89 -3.83 3.05
C LEU A 192 -19.51 -2.86 4.03
N ARG A 193 -20.23 -1.87 3.52
CA ARG A 193 -21.06 -0.95 4.31
C ARG A 193 -22.52 -1.29 4.12
N VAL A 194 -23.27 -1.41 5.22
CA VAL A 194 -24.72 -1.64 5.21
C VAL A 194 -25.40 -0.59 6.05
N ALA A 195 -26.37 0.13 5.47
CA ALA A 195 -27.22 1.08 6.17
C ALA A 195 -28.64 0.49 6.33
N GLY A 196 -29.20 0.56 7.53
CA GLY A 196 -30.56 0.13 7.81
C GLY A 196 -31.48 1.30 8.13
N HIS A 197 -32.64 1.34 7.45
CA HIS A 197 -33.65 2.38 7.55
C HIS A 197 -34.94 1.82 8.12
N GLY A 198 -35.15 1.99 9.42
CA GLY A 198 -36.31 1.52 10.19
C GLY A 198 -37.25 2.66 10.59
N VAL A 199 -38.01 2.45 11.69
CA VAL A 199 -38.98 3.41 12.22
C VAL A 199 -38.81 3.52 13.73
N ALA A 200 -38.65 4.75 14.25
CA ALA A 200 -38.57 5.00 15.67
C ALA A 200 -39.94 4.79 16.37
N ALA A 201 -39.89 4.26 17.56
CA ALA A 201 -41.06 4.15 18.44
C ALA A 201 -40.62 4.13 19.90
N HIS A 202 -41.54 4.45 20.82
CA HIS A 202 -41.27 4.32 22.26
C HIS A 202 -41.19 2.84 22.64
N SER A 203 -40.06 2.37 23.15
CA SER A 203 -39.80 0.94 23.40
C SER A 203 -40.75 0.27 24.41
N GLY A 204 -41.33 1.01 25.33
CA GLY A 204 -42.27 0.51 26.33
C GLY A 204 -43.75 0.75 26.04
N SER A 205 -44.09 1.84 25.27
CA SER A 205 -45.48 2.24 25.09
C SER A 205 -46.09 1.80 23.75
N ALA A 206 -45.27 1.68 22.71
CA ALA A 206 -45.73 1.36 21.35
C ALA A 206 -44.63 0.67 20.53
N PRO A 207 -43.94 -0.37 21.06
CA PRO A 207 -42.84 -1.02 20.34
C PRO A 207 -43.25 -1.63 18.99
N GLU A 208 -44.52 -2.03 18.86
CA GLU A 208 -45.10 -2.62 17.64
C GLU A 208 -45.15 -1.63 16.45
N LYS A 209 -45.10 -0.32 16.72
CA LYS A 209 -45.05 0.72 15.68
C LYS A 209 -43.64 0.96 15.15
N GLY A 210 -42.65 0.44 15.87
CA GLY A 210 -41.22 0.57 15.46
C GLY A 210 -40.84 -0.47 14.42
N ARG A 211 -39.75 -0.15 13.72
CA ARG A 211 -38.97 -1.08 12.88
C ARG A 211 -37.55 -0.97 13.33
N ASN A 212 -37.03 -1.99 13.99
CA ASN A 212 -35.76 -1.93 14.72
C ASN A 212 -34.56 -2.13 13.79
N ALA A 213 -33.94 -1.05 13.40
CA ALA A 213 -32.77 -1.07 12.50
C ALA A 213 -31.57 -1.80 13.13
N LEU A 214 -31.36 -1.73 14.45
CA LEU A 214 -30.29 -2.43 15.15
C LEU A 214 -30.40 -3.96 14.97
N LEU A 215 -31.60 -4.53 15.15
CA LEU A 215 -31.82 -5.97 15.01
C LEU A 215 -31.64 -6.42 13.56
N ALA A 216 -32.19 -5.67 12.61
CA ALA A 216 -32.07 -5.97 11.19
C ALA A 216 -30.61 -5.99 10.72
N VAL A 217 -29.83 -4.96 11.06
CA VAL A 217 -28.42 -4.87 10.72
C VAL A 217 -27.58 -5.89 11.50
N GLY A 218 -27.94 -6.19 12.76
CA GLY A 218 -27.30 -7.25 13.54
C GLY A 218 -27.49 -8.65 12.92
N GLU A 219 -28.66 -8.94 12.34
CA GLU A 219 -28.89 -10.17 11.57
C GLU A 219 -28.00 -10.23 10.32
N VAL A 220 -27.86 -9.12 9.58
CA VAL A 220 -26.94 -9.04 8.45
C VAL A 220 -25.50 -9.28 8.88
N ALA A 221 -25.06 -8.71 10.00
CA ALA A 221 -23.71 -8.94 10.53
C ALA A 221 -23.42 -10.44 10.74
N ARG A 222 -24.38 -11.18 11.30
CA ARG A 222 -24.26 -12.63 11.48
C ARG A 222 -24.22 -13.40 10.17
N ARG A 223 -25.04 -13.01 9.18
CA ARG A 223 -25.04 -13.63 7.84
C ARG A 223 -23.69 -13.41 7.14
N VAL A 224 -23.18 -12.18 7.15
CA VAL A 224 -21.89 -11.84 6.56
C VAL A 224 -20.76 -12.63 7.23
N ALA A 225 -20.72 -12.67 8.56
CA ALA A 225 -19.70 -13.42 9.30
C ALA A 225 -19.71 -14.93 8.98
N ALA A 226 -20.88 -15.50 8.71
CA ALA A 226 -21.01 -16.92 8.36
C ALA A 226 -20.50 -17.28 6.97
N LEU A 227 -20.27 -16.31 6.10
CA LEU A 227 -19.70 -16.50 4.75
C LEU A 227 -18.17 -16.59 4.75
N GLY A 228 -17.52 -16.22 5.84
CA GLY A 228 -16.06 -16.33 5.97
C GLY A 228 -15.60 -17.78 5.83
N ASP A 229 -14.71 -18.03 4.88
CA ASP A 229 -14.04 -19.31 4.65
C ASP A 229 -12.54 -19.11 4.41
N PRO A 230 -11.75 -18.89 5.48
CA PRO A 230 -10.32 -18.61 5.35
C PRO A 230 -9.51 -19.82 4.87
N THR A 231 -10.10 -21.01 4.83
CA THR A 231 -9.47 -22.25 4.32
C THR A 231 -9.97 -22.67 2.94
N GLY A 232 -10.99 -21.98 2.44
CA GLY A 232 -11.57 -22.21 1.13
C GLY A 232 -10.69 -21.64 -0.02
N PRO A 233 -11.16 -21.80 -1.26
CA PRO A 233 -10.35 -21.52 -2.46
C PRO A 233 -9.93 -20.05 -2.60
N ASP A 234 -10.70 -19.12 -2.08
CA ASP A 234 -10.41 -17.68 -2.12
C ASP A 234 -9.85 -17.13 -0.79
N HIS A 235 -9.68 -17.99 0.23
CA HIS A 235 -9.23 -17.62 1.58
C HIS A 235 -10.00 -16.41 2.15
N LEU A 236 -11.35 -16.40 1.94
CA LEU A 236 -12.24 -15.30 2.29
C LEU A 236 -12.33 -15.11 3.80
N THR A 237 -12.05 -13.89 4.27
CA THR A 237 -12.46 -13.43 5.59
C THR A 237 -13.52 -12.35 5.43
N ALA A 238 -14.59 -12.41 6.22
CA ALA A 238 -15.71 -11.47 6.23
C ALA A 238 -16.05 -11.14 7.69
N ILE A 239 -15.48 -10.05 8.19
CA ILE A 239 -15.49 -9.72 9.60
C ILE A 239 -16.27 -8.44 9.84
N PRO A 240 -17.43 -8.48 10.53
CA PRO A 240 -18.09 -7.28 11.06
C PRO A 240 -17.15 -6.57 12.06
N THR A 241 -16.85 -5.30 11.79
CA THR A 241 -15.86 -4.55 12.56
C THR A 241 -16.47 -3.36 13.31
N VAL A 242 -17.51 -2.74 12.73
CA VAL A 242 -18.18 -1.57 13.31
C VAL A 242 -19.68 -1.74 13.17
N LEU A 243 -20.43 -1.46 14.25
CA LEU A 243 -21.88 -1.35 14.23
C LEU A 243 -22.30 -0.16 15.08
N HIS A 244 -22.97 0.81 14.45
CA HIS A 244 -23.55 1.96 15.13
C HIS A 244 -25.08 1.94 15.03
N SER A 245 -25.79 2.15 16.14
CA SER A 245 -27.24 2.25 16.15
C SER A 245 -27.75 2.84 17.45
N GLY A 246 -28.82 3.64 17.36
CA GLY A 246 -29.55 4.19 18.49
C GLY A 246 -28.79 5.25 19.28
N GLU A 247 -29.56 6.22 19.83
CA GLU A 247 -29.02 7.31 20.67
C GLU A 247 -29.72 7.33 22.06
N ALA A 248 -30.88 6.73 22.17
CA ALA A 248 -31.67 6.77 23.37
C ALA A 248 -32.09 5.33 23.84
N PHE A 249 -31.96 5.06 25.13
CA PHE A 249 -32.23 3.74 25.74
C PHE A 249 -33.70 3.29 25.67
N ASN A 250 -34.64 4.22 25.48
CA ASN A 250 -36.07 3.95 25.48
C ASN A 250 -36.74 4.19 24.12
N VAL A 251 -35.98 4.18 23.04
CA VAL A 251 -36.47 4.36 21.67
C VAL A 251 -36.01 3.17 20.81
N VAL A 252 -36.94 2.59 20.02
CA VAL A 252 -36.61 1.63 18.97
C VAL A 252 -35.75 2.37 17.92
N PRO A 253 -34.51 1.91 17.61
CA PRO A 253 -33.64 2.59 16.67
C PRO A 253 -34.19 2.60 15.24
N ALA A 254 -34.30 3.79 14.64
CA ALA A 254 -34.72 3.94 13.24
C ALA A 254 -33.55 3.85 12.24
N ALA A 255 -32.32 3.93 12.70
CA ALA A 255 -31.14 3.85 11.85
C ALA A 255 -30.08 2.94 12.46
N ALA A 256 -29.36 2.22 11.61
CA ALA A 256 -28.16 1.48 11.97
C ALA A 256 -27.18 1.47 10.80
N GLU A 257 -25.89 1.41 11.10
CA GLU A 257 -24.82 1.27 10.14
C GLU A 257 -23.87 0.15 10.56
N LEU A 258 -23.50 -0.71 9.61
CA LEU A 258 -22.54 -1.80 9.78
C LEU A 258 -21.39 -1.60 8.78
N CYS A 259 -20.15 -1.77 9.24
CA CYS A 259 -18.99 -1.98 8.40
C CYS A 259 -18.40 -3.37 8.63
N CYS A 260 -18.05 -4.06 7.54
CA CYS A 260 -17.34 -5.34 7.60
C CYS A 260 -16.05 -5.23 6.79
N ASP A 261 -14.91 -5.65 7.36
CA ASP A 261 -13.65 -5.83 6.63
C ASP A 261 -13.71 -7.16 5.87
N LEU A 262 -13.45 -7.09 4.56
CA LEU A 262 -13.41 -8.24 3.67
C LEU A 262 -12.00 -8.41 3.12
N ARG A 263 -11.45 -9.64 3.21
CA ARG A 263 -10.18 -10.02 2.58
C ARG A 263 -10.33 -11.32 1.83
N ALA A 264 -9.76 -11.39 0.62
CA ALA A 264 -9.73 -12.61 -0.19
C ALA A 264 -8.54 -12.59 -1.14
N ASP A 265 -8.30 -13.65 -1.89
CA ASP A 265 -7.25 -13.66 -2.90
C ASP A 265 -7.62 -12.81 -4.12
N ARG A 266 -8.93 -12.55 -4.37
CA ARG A 266 -9.44 -11.77 -5.52
C ARG A 266 -10.73 -11.02 -5.16
N LEU A 267 -11.00 -9.91 -5.87
CA LEU A 267 -12.18 -9.05 -5.62
C LEU A 267 -13.51 -9.76 -5.87
N GLU A 268 -13.56 -10.67 -6.83
CA GLU A 268 -14.78 -11.41 -7.21
C GLU A 268 -15.34 -12.25 -6.06
N ALA A 269 -14.49 -12.66 -5.10
CA ALA A 269 -14.90 -13.37 -3.90
C ALA A 269 -15.81 -12.56 -2.98
N PHE A 270 -15.86 -11.23 -3.13
CA PHE A 270 -16.72 -10.36 -2.33
C PHE A 270 -18.13 -10.23 -2.87
N LYS A 271 -18.38 -10.62 -4.12
CA LYS A 271 -19.72 -10.52 -4.74
C LYS A 271 -20.77 -11.35 -3.98
N PRO A 272 -20.53 -12.62 -3.62
CA PRO A 272 -21.48 -13.39 -2.82
C PRO A 272 -21.77 -12.78 -1.44
N VAL A 273 -20.79 -12.07 -0.85
CA VAL A 273 -20.97 -11.40 0.45
C VAL A 273 -21.92 -10.22 0.30
N LEU A 274 -21.79 -9.42 -0.75
CA LEU A 274 -22.71 -8.33 -1.04
C LEU A 274 -24.12 -8.85 -1.35
N GLU A 275 -24.23 -9.89 -2.18
CA GLU A 275 -25.52 -10.51 -2.56
C GLU A 275 -26.26 -11.20 -1.40
N ALA A 276 -25.55 -11.54 -0.32
CA ALA A 276 -26.16 -12.12 0.89
C ALA A 276 -26.88 -11.09 1.77
N VAL A 277 -26.70 -9.80 1.51
CA VAL A 277 -27.44 -8.73 2.20
C VAL A 277 -28.79 -8.58 1.50
N PRO A 278 -29.91 -8.85 2.17
CA PRO A 278 -31.25 -8.67 1.57
C PRO A 278 -31.60 -7.19 1.48
N ASP A 279 -32.57 -6.86 0.63
CA ASP A 279 -33.09 -5.49 0.51
C ASP A 279 -33.89 -5.05 1.76
N GLU A 280 -34.41 -6.02 2.54
CA GLU A 280 -35.22 -5.76 3.73
C GLU A 280 -35.07 -6.88 4.77
N VAL A 281 -35.10 -6.52 6.05
CA VAL A 281 -35.23 -7.43 7.20
C VAL A 281 -36.25 -6.84 8.18
N ASP A 282 -37.33 -7.60 8.51
CA ASP A 282 -38.39 -7.21 9.47
C ASP A 282 -38.97 -5.80 9.24
N GLY A 283 -39.16 -5.41 7.96
CA GLY A 283 -39.68 -4.10 7.57
C GLY A 283 -38.68 -2.97 7.65
N VAL A 284 -37.38 -3.27 7.85
CA VAL A 284 -36.25 -2.34 7.76
C VAL A 284 -35.64 -2.45 6.37
N ALA A 285 -35.69 -1.38 5.59
CA ALA A 285 -35.01 -1.32 4.31
C ALA A 285 -33.48 -1.28 4.52
N LEU A 286 -32.74 -2.01 3.69
CA LEU A 286 -31.28 -2.11 3.76
C LEU A 286 -30.64 -1.63 2.47
N GLU A 287 -29.57 -0.83 2.60
CA GLU A 287 -28.73 -0.42 1.52
C GLU A 287 -27.32 -0.96 1.75
N ALA A 288 -26.77 -1.71 0.80
CA ALA A 288 -25.45 -2.30 0.91
C ALA A 288 -24.55 -1.89 -0.27
N ALA A 289 -23.29 -1.60 0.04
CA ALA A 289 -22.29 -1.30 -0.95
C ALA A 289 -20.91 -1.80 -0.54
N LEU A 290 -20.11 -2.23 -1.53
CA LEU A 290 -18.67 -2.41 -1.34
C LEU A 290 -17.98 -1.06 -1.58
N VAL A 291 -17.47 -0.47 -0.52
CA VAL A 291 -16.64 0.72 -0.55
C VAL A 291 -15.17 0.33 -0.31
N ARG A 292 -14.21 1.16 -0.72
CA ARG A 292 -12.78 0.86 -0.61
C ARG A 292 -12.46 -0.55 -1.15
N ARG A 293 -12.26 -0.66 -2.46
CA ARG A 293 -11.94 -1.92 -3.13
C ARG A 293 -10.51 -1.91 -3.62
N TRP A 294 -9.70 -2.80 -3.09
CA TRP A 294 -8.31 -2.99 -3.47
C TRP A 294 -8.14 -4.38 -4.09
N PRO A 295 -7.58 -4.51 -5.28
CA PRO A 295 -7.38 -5.81 -5.92
C PRO A 295 -6.36 -6.64 -5.15
N GLY A 296 -6.41 -7.95 -5.33
CA GLY A 296 -5.35 -8.86 -4.94
C GLY A 296 -4.21 -8.85 -5.95
N MET A 297 -3.06 -9.34 -5.53
CA MET A 297 -1.89 -9.57 -6.37
C MET A 297 -1.36 -10.98 -6.11
N ASP A 298 -1.03 -11.72 -7.17
CA ASP A 298 -0.22 -12.94 -7.07
C ASP A 298 0.69 -13.06 -8.30
N SER A 299 1.87 -12.48 -8.20
CA SER A 299 2.93 -12.49 -9.21
C SER A 299 4.13 -13.36 -8.78
N ARG A 300 3.97 -14.24 -7.78
CA ARG A 300 5.08 -14.97 -7.15
C ARG A 300 5.92 -15.77 -8.12
N GLU A 301 5.31 -16.50 -9.04
CA GLU A 301 6.05 -17.32 -10.03
C GLU A 301 6.86 -16.41 -10.96
N LEU A 302 6.24 -15.37 -11.50
CA LEU A 302 6.87 -14.43 -12.40
C LEU A 302 8.01 -13.65 -11.72
N VAL A 303 7.78 -13.16 -10.50
CA VAL A 303 8.79 -12.45 -9.69
C VAL A 303 9.95 -13.38 -9.35
N PHE A 304 9.69 -14.66 -9.01
CA PHE A 304 10.74 -15.62 -8.72
C PHE A 304 11.62 -15.85 -9.96
N GLU A 305 11.02 -16.16 -11.12
CA GLU A 305 11.75 -16.51 -12.34
C GLU A 305 12.49 -15.31 -12.96
N ARG A 306 11.86 -14.11 -12.97
CA ARG A 306 12.36 -12.96 -13.69
C ARG A 306 13.18 -11.99 -12.83
N LEU A 307 12.98 -11.99 -11.50
CA LEU A 307 13.66 -11.08 -10.58
C LEU A 307 14.49 -11.82 -9.52
N ALA A 308 13.88 -12.66 -8.69
CA ALA A 308 14.55 -13.19 -7.51
C ALA A 308 15.69 -14.18 -7.86
N ARG A 309 15.47 -15.02 -8.86
CA ARG A 309 16.50 -15.97 -9.31
C ARG A 309 17.71 -15.27 -9.95
N PRO A 310 17.55 -14.34 -10.93
CA PRO A 310 18.69 -13.58 -11.45
C PRO A 310 19.35 -12.67 -10.39
N ALA A 311 18.56 -12.05 -9.52
CA ALA A 311 19.12 -11.23 -8.44
C ALA A 311 19.97 -12.04 -7.46
N ALA A 312 19.63 -13.32 -7.20
CA ALA A 312 20.41 -14.19 -6.33
C ALA A 312 21.83 -14.43 -6.85
N GLU A 313 22.03 -14.43 -8.17
CA GLU A 313 23.37 -14.52 -8.78
C GLU A 313 24.18 -13.24 -8.50
N LEU A 314 23.57 -12.06 -8.57
CA LEU A 314 24.21 -10.79 -8.26
C LEU A 314 24.50 -10.62 -6.76
N LEU A 315 23.63 -11.15 -5.91
CA LEU A 315 23.72 -11.05 -4.45
C LEU A 315 24.61 -12.11 -3.80
N GLY A 316 24.80 -13.25 -4.46
CA GLY A 316 25.45 -14.43 -3.89
C GLY A 316 24.62 -15.21 -2.87
N HIS A 317 23.33 -14.88 -2.70
CA HIS A 317 22.40 -15.55 -1.81
C HIS A 317 20.94 -15.40 -2.32
N PRO A 318 20.03 -16.34 -1.98
CA PRO A 318 18.64 -16.25 -2.41
C PRO A 318 17.87 -15.12 -1.70
N VAL A 319 16.78 -14.68 -2.36
CA VAL A 319 15.74 -13.81 -1.78
C VAL A 319 14.42 -14.56 -1.81
N TRP A 320 13.73 -14.60 -0.68
CA TRP A 320 12.44 -15.28 -0.58
C TRP A 320 11.34 -14.45 -1.25
N VAL A 321 10.49 -15.10 -2.05
CA VAL A 321 9.31 -14.47 -2.67
C VAL A 321 8.08 -14.84 -1.86
N GLY A 322 7.62 -13.92 -1.03
CA GLY A 322 6.61 -14.16 -0.02
C GLY A 322 5.25 -13.50 -0.30
N ALA A 323 4.42 -13.51 0.74
CA ALA A 323 3.08 -12.93 0.74
C ALA A 323 2.87 -12.04 1.97
N ARG A 324 1.95 -11.06 1.86
CA ARG A 324 1.40 -10.24 2.95
C ARG A 324 -0.11 -10.15 2.86
N GLY A 325 -0.78 -10.01 4.04
CA GLY A 325 -2.24 -9.90 4.11
C GLY A 325 -2.77 -8.48 3.87
N GLY A 326 -1.94 -7.43 4.07
CA GLY A 326 -2.32 -6.05 3.84
C GLY A 326 -2.34 -5.70 2.34
N ALA A 327 -3.20 -4.78 1.93
CA ALA A 327 -3.20 -4.21 0.59
C ALA A 327 -2.07 -3.18 0.43
N SER A 328 -1.69 -2.85 -0.79
CA SER A 328 -0.81 -1.73 -1.17
C SER A 328 -1.03 -1.36 -2.63
N ASP A 329 -0.49 -0.24 -3.06
CA ASP A 329 -0.58 0.22 -4.45
C ASP A 329 0.07 -0.76 -5.46
N ALA A 330 0.99 -1.61 -5.01
CA ALA A 330 1.50 -2.71 -5.84
C ALA A 330 0.38 -3.62 -6.35
N SER A 331 -0.67 -3.86 -5.55
CA SER A 331 -1.83 -4.66 -5.95
C SER A 331 -2.62 -4.02 -7.09
N HIS A 332 -2.75 -2.69 -7.08
CA HIS A 332 -3.38 -1.94 -8.17
C HIS A 332 -2.50 -1.96 -9.42
N MET A 333 -1.19 -1.73 -9.25
CA MET A 333 -0.26 -1.71 -10.37
C MET A 333 -0.12 -3.08 -11.03
N ALA A 334 -0.20 -4.18 -10.28
CA ALA A 334 -0.15 -5.55 -10.79
C ALA A 334 -1.30 -5.89 -11.76
N GLN A 335 -2.39 -5.11 -11.77
CA GLN A 335 -3.46 -5.25 -12.78
C GLN A 335 -3.03 -4.73 -14.16
N HIS A 336 -1.94 -3.98 -14.26
CA HIS A 336 -1.45 -3.31 -15.47
C HIS A 336 -0.03 -3.73 -15.83
N VAL A 337 0.83 -3.94 -14.84
CA VAL A 337 2.23 -4.36 -14.99
C VAL A 337 2.40 -5.74 -14.35
N ALA A 338 2.44 -6.78 -15.16
CA ALA A 338 2.44 -8.17 -14.67
C ALA A 338 3.64 -8.48 -13.76
N LEU A 339 4.83 -7.94 -14.08
CA LEU A 339 6.03 -8.09 -13.26
C LEU A 339 6.06 -7.00 -12.18
N THR A 340 5.18 -7.13 -11.19
CA THR A 340 5.12 -6.24 -10.03
C THR A 340 5.60 -6.97 -8.78
N VAL A 341 6.53 -6.36 -8.06
CA VAL A 341 7.04 -6.82 -6.76
C VAL A 341 6.94 -5.70 -5.75
N ASP A 342 6.70 -6.07 -4.50
CA ASP A 342 6.51 -5.15 -3.40
C ASP A 342 7.40 -5.52 -2.20
N GLY A 343 7.39 -4.69 -1.15
CA GLY A 343 8.17 -4.91 0.04
C GLY A 343 9.66 -4.72 -0.18
N LEU A 344 10.07 -3.83 -1.08
CA LEU A 344 11.48 -3.52 -1.35
C LEU A 344 12.07 -2.48 -0.40
N GLY A 345 11.25 -1.79 0.38
CA GLY A 345 11.69 -0.83 1.38
C GLY A 345 12.50 -1.44 2.55
N PRO A 346 12.97 -0.62 3.47
CA PRO A 346 13.70 -1.07 4.64
C PRO A 346 12.80 -1.88 5.58
N ARG A 347 13.39 -2.68 6.46
CA ARG A 347 12.65 -3.38 7.52
C ARG A 347 12.51 -2.48 8.75
N GLY A 348 11.37 -2.61 9.38
CA GLY A 348 11.06 -1.89 10.61
C GLY A 348 9.84 -2.48 11.29
N GLY A 349 9.09 -1.66 11.95
CA GLY A 349 7.87 -2.08 12.62
C GLY A 349 7.07 -0.92 13.18
N HIS A 350 5.93 -1.29 13.77
CA HIS A 350 4.99 -0.37 14.39
C HIS A 350 4.39 0.66 13.41
N ALA A 351 4.22 0.29 12.14
CA ALA A 351 3.48 1.13 11.19
C ALA A 351 2.18 1.64 11.82
N HIS A 352 1.81 2.90 11.56
CA HIS A 352 0.64 3.58 12.12
C HIS A 352 0.69 3.81 13.66
N HIS A 353 1.85 3.68 14.28
CA HIS A 353 2.03 3.85 15.72
C HIS A 353 3.08 4.94 16.03
N PRO A 354 2.97 5.69 17.14
CA PRO A 354 3.97 6.69 17.53
C PRO A 354 5.41 6.17 17.65
N ASP A 355 5.61 4.89 17.92
CA ASP A 355 6.92 4.26 18.02
C ASP A 355 7.32 3.52 16.73
N GLU A 356 6.80 3.98 15.59
CA GLU A 356 7.17 3.50 14.27
C GLU A 356 8.67 3.70 14.02
N PHE A 357 9.32 2.68 13.44
CA PHE A 357 10.76 2.72 13.22
C PHE A 357 11.23 1.94 12.01
N VAL A 358 12.37 2.32 11.47
CA VAL A 358 13.21 1.55 10.55
C VAL A 358 14.42 0.99 11.30
N SER A 359 14.76 -0.29 11.08
CA SER A 359 16.02 -0.89 11.56
C SER A 359 17.17 -0.48 10.66
N THR A 360 18.19 0.18 11.21
CA THR A 360 19.38 0.62 10.45
C THR A 360 20.16 -0.54 9.84
N GLY A 361 20.18 -1.67 10.52
CA GLY A 361 20.82 -2.90 10.03
C GLY A 361 20.11 -3.51 8.80
N SER A 362 18.90 -3.04 8.47
CA SER A 362 18.19 -3.50 7.26
C SER A 362 18.53 -2.69 6.01
N VAL A 363 19.03 -1.47 6.14
CA VAL A 363 19.17 -0.53 5.02
C VAL A 363 20.10 -1.08 3.94
N LEU A 364 21.31 -1.51 4.28
CA LEU A 364 22.26 -2.04 3.31
C LEU A 364 21.77 -3.32 2.61
N PRO A 365 21.29 -4.37 3.33
CA PRO A 365 20.72 -5.55 2.67
C PRO A 365 19.55 -5.21 1.74
N ARG A 366 18.65 -4.31 2.17
CA ARG A 366 17.48 -3.93 1.34
C ARG A 366 17.89 -3.11 0.12
N SER A 367 18.89 -2.23 0.23
CA SER A 367 19.47 -1.52 -0.90
C SER A 367 20.07 -2.48 -1.95
N ARG A 368 20.79 -3.52 -1.49
CA ARG A 368 21.34 -4.56 -2.37
C ARG A 368 20.24 -5.28 -3.14
N ILE A 369 19.19 -5.70 -2.44
CA ILE A 369 18.04 -6.38 -3.05
C ILE A 369 17.36 -5.49 -4.07
N ALA A 370 17.05 -4.23 -3.72
CA ALA A 370 16.38 -3.31 -4.63
C ALA A 370 17.18 -3.07 -5.92
N LEU A 371 18.49 -2.87 -5.82
CA LEU A 371 19.38 -2.71 -6.98
C LEU A 371 19.48 -4.00 -7.81
N ALA A 372 19.62 -5.17 -7.16
CA ALA A 372 19.68 -6.44 -7.87
C ALA A 372 18.37 -6.75 -8.60
N PHE A 373 17.23 -6.43 -8.00
CA PHE A 373 15.91 -6.57 -8.64
C PHE A 373 15.74 -5.60 -9.81
N ALA A 374 16.19 -4.35 -9.67
CA ALA A 374 16.19 -3.38 -10.77
C ALA A 374 17.09 -3.85 -11.94
N ALA A 375 18.30 -4.35 -11.65
CA ALA A 375 19.18 -4.92 -12.64
C ALA A 375 18.56 -6.14 -13.35
N ALA A 376 17.95 -7.05 -12.59
CA ALA A 376 17.26 -8.23 -13.13
C ALA A 376 16.07 -7.84 -14.02
N ALA A 377 15.28 -6.83 -13.62
CA ALA A 377 14.14 -6.33 -14.38
C ALA A 377 14.57 -5.78 -15.74
N LEU A 378 15.65 -4.99 -15.79
CA LEU A 378 16.18 -4.39 -17.00
C LEU A 378 16.92 -5.39 -17.91
N ALA A 379 17.54 -6.43 -17.35
CA ALA A 379 18.19 -7.50 -18.13
C ALA A 379 17.17 -8.48 -18.76
N ALA A 380 15.92 -8.45 -18.31
CA ALA A 380 14.87 -9.34 -18.77
C ALA A 380 14.15 -8.85 -20.04
N VAL A 381 14.49 -7.64 -20.55
CA VAL A 381 13.95 -6.97 -21.74
C VAL A 381 14.95 -7.13 -22.95
#